data_6dbff1234008ae3649eb1e959929473b
#
_entry.id   6dbff1234008ae3649eb1e959929473b
#
_cell.length_a   1.000
_cell.length_b   1.000
_cell.length_c   1.000
_cell.angle_alpha   90.00
_cell.angle_beta   90.00
_cell.angle_gamma   90.00
#
_symmetry.space_group_name_H-M   'P 1'
#
loop_
_entity.id
_entity.type
_entity.pdbx_description
1 polymer ?
#
loop_
_entity_poly.entity_id
_entity_poly.type
_entity_poly.pdbx_seq_one_letter_code
_entity_poly.pdbx_strand_id
1 'polypeptide(L)'
;LTVAQQKLFFDYMLSHPKDTHWYPVFYVMANTGMRVGEITGLRWSDIDLKKGIIRVNHTLVYYNHRDEKGCYFSINTPKTKAGEREIPMTEGVKQAFLMEREFQSQAEISSKSRVDGYDDFIFVNRYGDVQNQGNLNKALRRMMRDCNDEILEKYGADSDPVLLPQFSCHILRHTFATRLCESGANLKFIQSILGHEYLC
;
A
#
# COMPACT_ATOMS: atom_id res chain seq x y z
N LEU A 1 -10.50 9.67 -3.51
CA LEU A 1 -10.92 8.97 -4.74
C LEU A 1 -12.38 8.57 -4.65
N THR A 2 -13.15 8.78 -5.75
CA THR A 2 -14.50 8.22 -5.86
C THR A 2 -14.46 6.70 -6.00
N VAL A 3 -15.60 6.02 -5.85
CA VAL A 3 -15.71 4.56 -6.07
C VAL A 3 -15.34 4.20 -7.51
N ALA A 4 -15.84 4.99 -8.49
CA ALA A 4 -15.55 4.78 -9.89
C ALA A 4 -14.06 4.94 -10.22
N GLN A 5 -13.41 5.97 -9.69
CA GLN A 5 -11.97 6.19 -9.86
C GLN A 5 -11.12 5.07 -9.23
N GLN A 6 -11.50 4.60 -8.06
CA GLN A 6 -10.78 3.50 -7.41
C GLN A 6 -10.94 2.20 -8.19
N LYS A 7 -12.15 1.90 -8.68
CA LYS A 7 -12.40 0.75 -9.53
C LYS A 7 -11.58 0.84 -10.82
N LEU A 8 -11.62 1.99 -11.50
CA LEU A 8 -10.84 2.25 -12.72
C LEU A 8 -9.34 1.99 -12.49
N PHE A 9 -8.79 2.49 -11.41
CA PHE A 9 -7.36 2.32 -11.07
C PHE A 9 -6.97 0.86 -10.88
N PHE A 10 -7.78 0.08 -10.16
CA PHE A 10 -7.51 -1.34 -9.95
C PHE A 10 -7.74 -2.19 -11.19
N ASP A 11 -8.80 -1.92 -11.96
CA ASP A 11 -9.08 -2.60 -13.23
C ASP A 11 -7.93 -2.35 -14.24
N TYR A 12 -7.41 -1.12 -14.29
CA TYR A 12 -6.26 -0.78 -15.12
C TYR A 12 -5.04 -1.65 -14.77
N MET A 13 -4.67 -1.75 -13.49
CA MET A 13 -3.52 -2.57 -13.08
C MET A 13 -3.70 -4.04 -13.44
N LEU A 14 -4.90 -4.59 -13.27
CA LEU A 14 -5.18 -6.00 -13.58
C LEU A 14 -5.18 -6.30 -15.08
N SER A 15 -5.56 -5.32 -15.90
CA SER A 15 -5.60 -5.48 -17.38
C SER A 15 -4.24 -5.25 -18.05
N HIS A 16 -3.24 -4.72 -17.33
CA HIS A 16 -1.92 -4.39 -17.86
C HIS A 16 -0.81 -5.22 -17.23
N PRO A 17 -0.27 -6.26 -17.92
CA PRO A 17 0.74 -7.16 -17.35
C PRO A 17 1.97 -6.46 -16.78
N LYS A 18 2.39 -5.32 -17.37
CA LYS A 18 3.50 -4.51 -16.87
C LYS A 18 3.24 -3.88 -15.50
N ASP A 19 1.97 -3.74 -15.09
CA ASP A 19 1.53 -3.04 -13.90
C ASP A 19 0.86 -3.95 -12.86
N THR A 20 0.49 -5.19 -13.23
CA THR A 20 -0.22 -6.14 -12.38
C THR A 20 0.55 -6.43 -11.07
N HIS A 21 1.88 -6.43 -11.10
CA HIS A 21 2.70 -6.63 -9.90
C HIS A 21 2.58 -5.51 -8.85
N TRP A 22 2.02 -4.34 -9.22
CA TRP A 22 1.71 -3.26 -8.31
C TRP A 22 0.34 -3.40 -7.63
N TYR A 23 -0.53 -4.26 -8.18
CA TYR A 23 -1.88 -4.44 -7.66
C TYR A 23 -1.90 -4.84 -6.17
N PRO A 24 -1.13 -5.85 -5.72
CA PRO A 24 -1.20 -6.28 -4.33
C PRO A 24 -0.88 -5.16 -3.33
N VAL A 25 0.22 -4.43 -3.52
CA VAL A 25 0.64 -3.38 -2.59
C VAL A 25 -0.38 -2.24 -2.51
N PHE A 26 -0.90 -1.77 -3.65
CA PHE A 26 -1.86 -0.67 -3.65
C PHE A 26 -3.25 -1.11 -3.20
N TYR A 27 -3.64 -2.35 -3.50
CA TYR A 27 -4.90 -2.90 -3.03
C TYR A 27 -4.92 -3.06 -1.50
N VAL A 28 -3.86 -3.64 -0.93
CA VAL A 28 -3.72 -3.74 0.53
C VAL A 28 -3.73 -2.35 1.16
N MET A 29 -2.99 -1.39 0.62
CA MET A 29 -2.94 -0.01 1.13
C MET A 29 -4.33 0.65 1.13
N ALA A 30 -5.08 0.52 0.03
CA ALA A 30 -6.40 1.14 -0.13
C ALA A 30 -7.50 0.48 0.72
N ASN A 31 -7.30 -0.77 1.15
CA ASN A 31 -8.31 -1.54 1.88
C ASN A 31 -7.95 -1.82 3.35
N THR A 32 -6.82 -1.30 3.83
CA THR A 32 -6.38 -1.41 5.23
C THR A 32 -6.12 -0.07 5.88
N GLY A 33 -5.94 0.98 5.07
CA GLY A 33 -5.58 2.31 5.54
C GLY A 33 -4.21 2.39 6.24
N MET A 34 -3.33 1.40 6.06
CA MET A 34 -1.98 1.42 6.61
C MET A 34 -1.18 2.61 6.07
N ARG A 35 -0.24 3.12 6.87
CA ARG A 35 0.72 4.12 6.41
C ARG A 35 1.70 3.49 5.43
N VAL A 36 2.23 4.28 4.50
CA VAL A 36 3.15 3.78 3.48
C VAL A 36 4.35 3.05 4.07
N GLY A 37 4.95 3.57 5.14
CA GLY A 37 6.08 2.90 5.80
C GLY A 37 5.70 1.62 6.55
N GLU A 38 4.46 1.50 7.02
CA GLU A 38 3.93 0.25 7.59
C GLU A 38 3.76 -0.81 6.49
N ILE A 39 3.27 -0.42 5.30
CA ILE A 39 3.13 -1.30 4.13
C ILE A 39 4.49 -1.74 3.61
N THR A 40 5.41 -0.81 3.38
CA THR A 40 6.75 -1.15 2.83
C THR A 40 7.61 -1.92 3.81
N GLY A 41 7.34 -1.79 5.12
CA GLY A 41 7.99 -2.54 6.18
C GLY A 41 7.35 -3.89 6.50
N LEU A 42 6.20 -4.21 5.92
CA LEU A 42 5.43 -5.42 6.24
C LEU A 42 6.20 -6.69 5.84
N ARG A 43 6.22 -7.68 6.73
CA ARG A 43 6.91 -8.96 6.54
C ARG A 43 5.92 -10.12 6.46
N TRP A 44 6.33 -11.22 5.86
CA TRP A 44 5.48 -12.42 5.84
C TRP A 44 5.17 -12.96 7.23
N SER A 45 6.06 -12.78 8.21
CA SER A 45 5.83 -13.14 9.61
C SER A 45 4.77 -12.28 10.32
N ASP A 46 4.43 -11.11 9.77
CA ASP A 46 3.41 -10.22 10.32
C ASP A 46 2.00 -10.55 9.81
N ILE A 47 1.90 -11.53 8.87
CA ILE A 47 0.66 -11.93 8.21
C ILE A 47 0.19 -13.29 8.71
N ASP A 48 -1.02 -13.35 9.26
CA ASP A 48 -1.70 -14.61 9.57
C ASP A 48 -2.89 -14.82 8.60
N LEU A 49 -2.62 -15.49 7.49
CA LEU A 49 -3.65 -15.77 6.47
C LEU A 49 -4.75 -16.69 6.96
N LYS A 50 -4.48 -17.54 7.97
CA LYS A 50 -5.49 -18.45 8.52
C LYS A 50 -6.48 -17.71 9.42
N LYS A 51 -5.97 -16.82 10.27
CA LYS A 51 -6.78 -15.96 11.13
C LYS A 51 -7.31 -14.72 10.41
N GLY A 52 -6.75 -14.37 9.24
CA GLY A 52 -7.12 -13.17 8.52
C GLY A 52 -6.67 -11.89 9.25
N ILE A 53 -5.44 -11.85 9.75
CA ILE A 53 -4.93 -10.73 10.58
C ILE A 53 -3.59 -10.24 10.03
N ILE A 54 -3.44 -8.91 9.97
CA ILE A 54 -2.17 -8.19 9.74
C ILE A 54 -1.74 -7.58 11.07
N ARG A 55 -0.50 -7.86 11.52
CA ARG A 55 0.10 -7.22 12.69
C ARG A 55 0.96 -6.04 12.25
N VAL A 56 0.59 -4.85 12.72
CA VAL A 56 1.35 -3.61 12.48
C VAL A 56 2.07 -3.27 13.77
N ASN A 57 3.38 -3.47 13.78
CA ASN A 57 4.23 -3.26 14.98
C ASN A 57 5.52 -2.50 14.67
N HIS A 58 5.73 -2.09 13.43
CA HIS A 58 6.89 -1.31 13.00
C HIS A 58 6.61 -0.53 11.72
N THR A 59 7.53 0.34 11.37
CA THR A 59 7.46 1.18 10.17
C THR A 59 8.84 1.26 9.54
N LEU A 60 8.95 0.93 8.27
CA LEU A 60 10.15 1.16 7.48
C LEU A 60 10.18 2.62 7.03
N VAL A 61 11.28 3.30 7.28
CA VAL A 61 11.49 4.69 6.90
C VAL A 61 12.77 4.83 6.07
N TYR A 62 12.77 5.79 5.16
CA TYR A 62 13.92 6.16 4.34
C TYR A 62 14.09 7.66 4.38
N TYR A 63 15.13 8.14 5.04
CA TYR A 63 15.40 9.56 5.18
C TYR A 63 16.89 9.83 5.37
N ASN A 64 17.29 11.10 5.29
CA ASN A 64 18.65 11.51 5.57
C ASN A 64 18.86 11.57 7.09
N HIS A 65 19.67 10.67 7.62
CA HIS A 65 19.99 10.58 9.04
C HIS A 65 20.96 11.68 9.51
N ARG A 66 21.44 12.53 8.59
CA ARG A 66 22.40 13.62 8.84
C ARG A 66 23.73 13.14 9.42
N ASP A 67 24.11 11.91 9.08
CA ASP A 67 25.40 11.31 9.35
C ASP A 67 26.18 11.12 8.04
N GLU A 68 27.38 10.54 8.11
CA GLU A 68 28.26 10.31 6.95
C GLU A 68 27.63 9.38 5.88
N LYS A 69 26.65 8.53 6.26
CA LYS A 69 25.97 7.59 5.37
C LYS A 69 24.83 8.24 4.58
N GLY A 70 24.32 9.39 5.04
CA GLY A 70 23.27 10.15 4.36
C GLY A 70 21.90 9.48 4.44
N CYS A 71 21.30 9.13 3.28
CA CYS A 71 19.98 8.53 3.22
C CYS A 71 20.07 7.00 3.25
N TYR A 72 19.40 6.37 4.21
CA TYR A 72 19.28 4.91 4.27
C TYR A 72 17.97 4.50 4.96
N PHE A 73 17.65 3.20 4.83
CA PHE A 73 16.50 2.62 5.49
C PHE A 73 16.77 2.35 6.97
N SER A 74 15.76 2.57 7.80
CA SER A 74 15.74 2.18 9.20
C SER A 74 14.35 1.74 9.61
N ILE A 75 14.27 1.00 10.72
CA ILE A 75 12.99 0.58 11.32
C ILE A 75 12.69 1.47 12.51
N ASN A 76 11.48 2.04 12.52
CA ASN A 76 10.92 2.70 13.68
C ASN A 76 9.84 1.81 14.31
N THR A 77 9.97 1.53 15.59
CA THR A 77 8.91 0.89 16.36
C THR A 77 7.98 1.95 16.96
N PRO A 78 6.68 1.65 17.10
CA PRO A 78 5.75 2.57 17.72
C PRO A 78 6.19 2.98 19.13
N LYS A 79 6.08 4.27 19.45
CA LYS A 79 6.39 4.78 20.79
C LYS A 79 5.31 4.46 21.81
N THR A 80 4.11 4.09 21.36
CA THR A 80 2.94 3.81 22.19
C THR A 80 2.29 2.50 21.79
N LYS A 81 1.59 1.84 22.72
CA LYS A 81 0.81 0.62 22.42
C LYS A 81 -0.27 0.83 21.36
N ALA A 82 -0.79 2.04 21.20
CA ALA A 82 -1.77 2.36 20.16
C ALA A 82 -1.19 2.29 18.75
N GLY A 83 0.13 2.40 18.61
CA GLY A 83 0.82 2.20 17.33
C GLY A 83 0.95 0.73 16.94
N GLU A 84 0.90 -0.19 17.91
CA GLU A 84 0.83 -1.63 17.67
C GLU A 84 -0.64 -2.03 17.55
N ARG A 85 -1.01 -2.61 16.44
CA ARG A 85 -2.41 -2.99 16.18
C ARG A 85 -2.52 -4.18 15.27
N GLU A 86 -3.65 -4.85 15.36
CA GLU A 86 -4.06 -5.89 14.44
C GLU A 86 -5.15 -5.34 13.51
N ILE A 87 -4.97 -5.55 12.21
CA ILE A 87 -5.94 -5.17 11.18
C ILE A 87 -6.56 -6.45 10.63
N PRO A 88 -7.89 -6.62 10.72
CA PRO A 88 -8.56 -7.76 10.09
C PRO A 88 -8.49 -7.63 8.57
N MET A 89 -8.21 -8.73 7.89
CA MET A 89 -8.22 -8.80 6.44
C MET A 89 -9.62 -9.04 5.92
N THR A 90 -10.01 -8.29 4.90
CA THR A 90 -11.09 -8.71 4.01
C THR A 90 -10.60 -9.84 3.11
N GLU A 91 -11.53 -10.59 2.49
CA GLU A 91 -11.14 -11.65 1.56
C GLU A 91 -10.31 -11.08 0.38
N GLY A 92 -10.64 -9.89 -0.13
CA GLY A 92 -9.87 -9.24 -1.18
C GLY A 92 -8.43 -8.91 -0.75
N VAL A 93 -8.21 -8.47 0.48
CA VAL A 93 -6.86 -8.23 1.02
C VAL A 93 -6.07 -9.53 1.14
N LYS A 94 -6.71 -10.61 1.57
CA LYS A 94 -6.10 -11.94 1.64
C LYS A 94 -5.69 -12.43 0.24
N GLN A 95 -6.57 -12.27 -0.75
CA GLN A 95 -6.27 -12.61 -2.15
C GLN A 95 -5.11 -11.78 -2.70
N ALA A 96 -5.01 -10.50 -2.36
CA ALA A 96 -3.88 -9.66 -2.76
C ALA A 96 -2.54 -10.18 -2.20
N PHE A 97 -2.50 -10.65 -0.93
CA PHE A 97 -1.29 -11.28 -0.40
C PHE A 97 -0.96 -12.62 -1.06
N LEU A 98 -1.96 -13.43 -1.39
CA LEU A 98 -1.75 -14.68 -2.12
C LEU A 98 -1.20 -14.40 -3.53
N MET A 99 -1.73 -13.39 -4.22
CA MET A 99 -1.25 -12.94 -5.53
C MET A 99 0.20 -12.45 -5.46
N GLU A 100 0.58 -11.67 -4.44
CA GLU A 100 1.96 -11.26 -4.22
C GLU A 100 2.89 -12.46 -4.02
N ARG A 101 2.49 -13.42 -3.21
CA ARG A 101 3.27 -14.65 -2.96
C ARG A 101 3.46 -15.46 -4.25
N GLU A 102 2.40 -15.59 -5.04
CA GLU A 102 2.47 -16.29 -6.32
C GLU A 102 3.39 -15.57 -7.31
N PHE A 103 3.26 -14.24 -7.42
CA PHE A 103 4.13 -13.41 -8.25
C PHE A 103 5.61 -13.57 -7.86
N GLN A 104 5.93 -13.49 -6.56
CA GLN A 104 7.30 -13.68 -6.08
C GLN A 104 7.83 -15.08 -6.40
N SER A 105 7.00 -16.11 -6.24
CA SER A 105 7.37 -17.50 -6.57
C SER A 105 7.64 -17.68 -8.07
N GLN A 106 6.78 -17.15 -8.93
CA GLN A 106 6.93 -17.26 -10.40
C GLN A 106 8.12 -16.47 -10.92
N ALA A 107 8.41 -15.32 -10.33
CA ALA A 107 9.52 -14.46 -10.71
C ALA A 107 10.85 -14.80 -10.00
N GLU A 108 10.86 -15.81 -9.13
CA GLU A 108 11.99 -16.20 -8.28
C GLU A 108 12.55 -15.03 -7.46
N ILE A 109 11.64 -14.14 -6.99
CA ILE A 109 12.00 -12.99 -6.17
C ILE A 109 11.81 -13.35 -4.69
N SER A 110 12.83 -13.05 -3.88
CA SER A 110 12.75 -13.10 -2.42
C SER A 110 13.33 -11.83 -1.83
N SER A 111 12.90 -11.48 -0.61
CA SER A 111 13.48 -10.36 0.10
C SER A 111 14.96 -10.60 0.36
N LYS A 112 15.83 -9.66 -0.07
CA LYS A 112 17.26 -9.67 0.19
C LYS A 112 17.69 -8.62 1.19
N SER A 113 16.81 -7.65 1.46
CA SER A 113 17.09 -6.57 2.39
C SER A 113 17.01 -7.06 3.83
N ARG A 114 17.99 -6.60 4.64
CA ARG A 114 17.93 -6.69 6.10
C ARG A 114 18.14 -5.30 6.68
N VAL A 115 17.16 -4.81 7.43
CA VAL A 115 17.16 -3.46 8.01
C VAL A 115 16.92 -3.56 9.51
N ASP A 116 17.87 -3.14 10.32
CA ASP A 116 17.81 -3.16 11.79
C ASP A 116 17.38 -4.52 12.38
N GLY A 117 17.84 -5.62 11.75
CA GLY A 117 17.49 -6.99 12.14
C GLY A 117 16.19 -7.52 11.56
N TYR A 118 15.40 -6.70 10.86
CA TYR A 118 14.19 -7.11 10.15
C TYR A 118 14.53 -7.58 8.75
N ASP A 119 13.93 -8.67 8.30
CA ASP A 119 14.06 -9.27 6.98
C ASP A 119 12.73 -9.85 6.51
N ASP A 120 12.71 -10.57 5.41
CA ASP A 120 11.52 -11.24 4.84
C ASP A 120 10.37 -10.27 4.51
N PHE A 121 10.72 -9.08 4.00
CA PHE A 121 9.75 -8.05 3.59
C PHE A 121 8.89 -8.53 2.43
N ILE A 122 7.57 -8.20 2.47
CA ILE A 122 6.61 -8.63 1.46
C ILE A 122 6.79 -7.84 0.17
N PHE A 123 6.67 -6.51 0.24
CA PHE A 123 6.64 -5.66 -0.94
C PHE A 123 8.04 -5.16 -1.33
N VAL A 124 8.75 -6.00 -2.06
CA VAL A 124 10.12 -5.72 -2.55
C VAL A 124 10.11 -5.39 -4.04
N ASN A 125 11.21 -4.80 -4.52
CA ASN A 125 11.41 -4.58 -5.94
C ASN A 125 11.85 -5.89 -6.64
N ARG A 126 12.00 -5.84 -7.98
CA ARG A 126 12.43 -6.99 -8.79
C ARG A 126 13.81 -7.57 -8.43
N TYR A 127 14.58 -6.87 -7.63
CA TYR A 127 15.90 -7.31 -7.15
C TYR A 127 15.85 -7.90 -5.73
N GLY A 128 14.66 -7.84 -5.07
CA GLY A 128 14.47 -8.26 -3.69
C GLY A 128 14.77 -7.18 -2.65
N ASP A 129 14.93 -5.92 -3.06
CA ASP A 129 15.20 -4.82 -2.15
C ASP A 129 13.91 -4.15 -1.69
N VAL A 130 13.90 -3.66 -0.44
CA VAL A 130 12.79 -2.88 0.12
C VAL A 130 12.53 -1.61 -0.68
N GLN A 131 11.29 -1.19 -0.68
CA GLN A 131 10.83 0.00 -1.38
C GLN A 131 10.56 1.15 -0.42
N ASN A 132 10.58 2.36 -0.92
CA ASN A 132 10.23 3.56 -0.19
C ASN A 132 9.01 4.27 -0.80
N GLN A 133 8.46 5.23 -0.08
CA GLN A 133 7.33 6.04 -0.53
C GLN A 133 7.58 6.72 -1.89
N GLY A 134 8.82 7.15 -2.16
CA GLY A 134 9.17 7.79 -3.42
C GLY A 134 8.97 6.86 -4.62
N ASN A 135 9.40 5.60 -4.48
CA ASN A 135 9.24 4.57 -5.52
C ASN A 135 7.76 4.26 -5.79
N LEU A 136 6.97 4.04 -4.72
CA LEU A 136 5.54 3.80 -4.84
C LEU A 136 4.80 4.99 -5.49
N ASN A 137 5.08 6.20 -5.06
CA ASN A 137 4.47 7.40 -5.65
C ASN A 137 4.91 7.63 -7.11
N LYS A 138 6.14 7.23 -7.48
CA LYS A 138 6.59 7.27 -8.89
C LYS A 138 5.79 6.29 -9.75
N ALA A 139 5.58 5.08 -9.25
CA ALA A 139 4.75 4.07 -9.93
C ALA A 139 3.30 4.55 -10.08
N LEU A 140 2.69 5.09 -9.00
CA LEU A 140 1.35 5.67 -9.04
C LEU A 140 1.22 6.75 -10.13
N ARG A 141 2.12 7.74 -10.14
CA ARG A 141 2.06 8.83 -11.13
C ARG A 141 2.15 8.33 -12.56
N ARG A 142 3.00 7.33 -12.83
CA ARG A 142 3.11 6.71 -14.15
C ARG A 142 1.80 6.02 -14.54
N MET A 143 1.27 5.15 -13.69
CA MET A 143 0.05 4.41 -13.98
C MET A 143 -1.17 5.32 -14.16
N MET A 144 -1.31 6.38 -13.34
CA MET A 144 -2.39 7.34 -13.49
C MET A 144 -2.34 8.07 -14.84
N ARG A 145 -1.13 8.50 -15.26
CA ARG A 145 -0.95 9.12 -16.57
C ARG A 145 -1.29 8.15 -17.67
N ASP A 146 -0.66 6.97 -17.69
CA ASP A 146 -0.84 5.96 -18.75
C ASP A 146 -2.32 5.51 -18.85
N CYS A 147 -3.03 5.37 -17.72
CA CYS A 147 -4.45 5.06 -17.66
C CYS A 147 -5.31 6.19 -18.28
N ASN A 148 -5.04 7.43 -17.92
CA ASN A 148 -5.78 8.57 -18.43
C ASN A 148 -5.54 8.76 -19.93
N ASP A 149 -4.28 8.62 -20.38
CA ASP A 149 -3.92 8.73 -21.79
C ASP A 149 -4.70 7.68 -22.64
N GLU A 150 -4.75 6.43 -22.19
CA GLU A 150 -5.51 5.36 -22.85
C GLU A 150 -7.02 5.63 -22.91
N ILE A 151 -7.59 6.17 -21.84
CA ILE A 151 -9.01 6.54 -21.80
C ILE A 151 -9.31 7.67 -22.77
N LEU A 152 -8.47 8.69 -22.82
CA LEU A 152 -8.64 9.83 -23.70
C LEU A 152 -8.46 9.43 -25.17
N GLU A 153 -7.53 8.52 -25.48
CA GLU A 153 -7.37 7.96 -26.83
C GLU A 153 -8.61 7.17 -27.25
N LYS A 154 -9.21 6.41 -26.33
CA LYS A 154 -10.35 5.54 -26.63
C LYS A 154 -11.67 6.30 -26.79
N TYR A 155 -11.94 7.26 -25.92
CA TYR A 155 -13.25 7.91 -25.81
C TYR A 155 -13.27 9.36 -26.29
N GLY A 156 -12.09 10.01 -26.43
CA GLY A 156 -11.97 11.44 -26.69
C GLY A 156 -12.24 12.31 -25.46
N ALA A 157 -11.68 13.50 -25.44
CA ALA A 157 -11.84 14.44 -24.32
C ALA A 157 -13.28 14.96 -24.20
N ASP A 158 -14.00 15.10 -25.32
CA ASP A 158 -15.36 15.65 -25.37
C ASP A 158 -16.43 14.72 -24.78
N SER A 159 -16.09 13.44 -24.53
CA SER A 159 -17.01 12.46 -23.91
C SER A 159 -17.11 12.57 -22.38
N ASP A 160 -16.36 13.48 -21.77
CA ASP A 160 -16.28 13.64 -20.30
C ASP A 160 -16.06 12.31 -19.56
N PRO A 161 -15.00 11.54 -19.90
CA PRO A 161 -14.79 10.23 -19.31
C PRO A 161 -14.32 10.35 -17.85
N VAL A 162 -14.55 9.30 -17.06
CA VAL A 162 -13.98 9.21 -15.71
C VAL A 162 -12.46 9.10 -15.81
N LEU A 163 -11.75 10.11 -15.30
CA LEU A 163 -10.29 10.16 -15.23
C LEU A 163 -9.80 10.03 -13.79
N LEU A 164 -8.59 9.52 -13.65
CA LEU A 164 -7.89 9.47 -12.36
C LEU A 164 -7.31 10.86 -12.04
N PRO A 165 -7.65 11.45 -10.88
CA PRO A 165 -6.95 12.63 -10.40
C PRO A 165 -5.52 12.28 -10.02
N GLN A 166 -4.65 13.27 -9.90
CA GLN A 166 -3.34 13.02 -9.30
C GLN A 166 -3.49 12.74 -7.80
N PHE A 167 -3.00 11.57 -7.36
CA PHE A 167 -2.98 11.20 -5.96
C PHE A 167 -1.68 10.51 -5.54
N SER A 168 -1.45 10.43 -4.24
CA SER A 168 -0.30 9.76 -3.63
C SER A 168 -0.75 8.59 -2.77
N CYS A 169 0.19 7.79 -2.30
CA CYS A 169 -0.06 6.72 -1.31
C CYS A 169 -0.86 7.22 -0.10
N HIS A 170 -0.63 8.44 0.34
CA HIS A 170 -1.34 9.01 1.48
C HIS A 170 -2.84 9.20 1.21
N ILE A 171 -3.21 9.55 -0.01
CA ILE A 171 -4.62 9.71 -0.42
C ILE A 171 -5.37 8.37 -0.39
N LEU A 172 -4.72 7.24 -0.66
CA LEU A 172 -5.36 5.93 -0.52
C LEU A 172 -5.79 5.67 0.92
N ARG A 173 -4.94 6.00 1.90
CA ARG A 173 -5.28 5.92 3.32
C ARG A 173 -6.43 6.89 3.69
N HIS A 174 -6.38 8.13 3.20
CA HIS A 174 -7.48 9.08 3.43
C HIS A 174 -8.79 8.59 2.83
N THR A 175 -8.77 8.06 1.61
CA THR A 175 -9.96 7.48 0.97
C THR A 175 -10.54 6.33 1.81
N PHE A 176 -9.69 5.44 2.33
CA PHE A 176 -10.12 4.37 3.22
C PHE A 176 -10.76 4.93 4.50
N ALA A 177 -10.11 5.88 5.17
CA ALA A 177 -10.62 6.49 6.39
C ALA A 177 -11.98 7.17 6.17
N THR A 178 -12.12 7.95 5.08
CA THR A 178 -13.38 8.59 4.71
C THR A 178 -14.50 7.59 4.52
N ARG A 179 -14.25 6.52 3.76
CA ARG A 179 -15.25 5.47 3.52
C ARG A 179 -15.63 4.70 4.77
N LEU A 180 -14.68 4.48 5.65
CA LEU A 180 -14.97 3.84 6.92
C LEU A 180 -15.85 4.73 7.81
N CYS A 181 -15.64 6.06 7.76
CA CYS A 181 -16.54 7.01 8.41
C CYS A 181 -17.95 7.03 7.77
N GLU A 182 -18.01 7.06 6.44
CA GLU A 182 -19.28 7.06 5.68
C GLU A 182 -20.10 5.79 5.88
N SER A 183 -19.44 4.65 6.14
CA SER A 183 -20.13 3.37 6.43
C SER A 183 -20.82 3.34 7.81
N GLY A 184 -20.68 4.39 8.63
CA GLY A 184 -21.21 4.44 9.98
C GLY A 184 -20.41 3.60 11.00
N ALA A 185 -19.18 3.22 10.67
CA ALA A 185 -18.34 2.47 11.60
C ALA A 185 -18.09 3.27 12.89
N ASN A 186 -18.02 2.55 14.01
CA ASN A 186 -17.77 3.18 15.32
C ASN A 186 -16.42 3.91 15.34
N LEU A 187 -16.41 5.12 15.87
CA LEU A 187 -15.23 5.99 15.92
C LEU A 187 -14.01 5.31 16.58
N LYS A 188 -14.23 4.56 17.68
CA LYS A 188 -13.17 3.80 18.36
C LYS A 188 -12.58 2.70 17.46
N PHE A 189 -13.42 2.07 16.65
CA PHE A 189 -12.98 1.08 15.67
C PHE A 189 -12.12 1.74 14.60
N ILE A 190 -12.55 2.89 14.06
CA ILE A 190 -11.78 3.67 13.08
C ILE A 190 -10.42 4.07 13.66
N GLN A 191 -10.38 4.56 14.89
CA GLN A 191 -9.14 4.91 15.59
C GLN A 191 -8.21 3.71 15.73
N SER A 192 -8.74 2.56 16.16
CA SER A 192 -7.94 1.34 16.35
C SER A 192 -7.32 0.83 15.04
N ILE A 193 -8.08 0.82 13.95
CA ILE A 193 -7.59 0.39 12.62
C ILE A 193 -6.53 1.36 12.08
N LEU A 194 -6.78 2.67 12.21
CA LEU A 194 -5.86 3.69 11.69
C LEU A 194 -4.64 3.93 12.60
N GLY A 195 -4.66 3.48 13.86
CA GLY A 195 -3.59 3.73 14.83
C GLY A 195 -3.45 5.22 15.15
N HIS A 196 -4.58 5.90 15.42
CA HIS A 196 -4.63 7.28 15.87
C HIS A 196 -4.94 7.31 17.37
N GLU A 197 -4.12 8.01 18.16
CA GLU A 197 -4.40 8.25 19.59
C GLU A 197 -5.56 9.24 19.77
N TYR A 198 -5.67 10.21 18.85
CA TYR A 198 -6.71 11.24 18.87
C TYR A 198 -7.23 11.42 17.42
N LEU A 199 -8.55 11.58 17.28
CA LEU A 199 -9.15 12.17 16.08
C LEU A 199 -9.23 13.68 16.32
N CYS A 200 -8.50 14.45 15.53
CA CYS A 200 -8.72 15.89 15.42
C CYS A 200 -9.95 16.16 14.56
#